data_4bd7fcc631540b457052eb8e10cd150f
#
_entry.id   4bd7fcc631540b457052eb8e10cd150f
#
_cell.length_a   1.000
_cell.length_b   1.000
_cell.length_c   1.000
_cell.angle_alpha   90.00
_cell.angle_beta   90.00
_cell.angle_gamma   90.00
#
_symmetry.space_group_name_H-M   'P 1'
#
loop_
_entity.id
_entity.type
_entity.pdbx_description
1 polymer ?
#
loop_
_entity_poly.entity_id
_entity_poly.type
_entity_poly.pdbx_seq_one_letter_code
_entity_poly.pdbx_strand_id
1 'polypeptide(L)'
;MLRLLALIATAQAIRLKQLNPLSYIWREEPYLIEFHAAGADQCDEMKPAMSAVEKSLNTRILKWDVWSDPAAYKLMQFLDKGPDGRSKCGGLPFFYNRKTGKIVCGATTEKNLMNWAQGLKHEMVLSPPPSAEQKRVQQRVTGREARIARQAFERKKKLVEEMQAKKKARGAPAAPSAAAPQAAAQ
;
A
#
# COMPACT_ATOMS: atom_id res chain seq x y z
N MET A 1 68.75 8.12 -24.84
CA MET A 1 67.73 9.18 -24.86
C MET A 1 66.30 8.67 -25.16
N LEU A 2 66.07 7.68 -26.02
CA LEU A 2 64.74 7.16 -26.33
C LEU A 2 63.96 6.57 -25.12
N ARG A 3 64.61 5.92 -24.18
CA ARG A 3 63.96 5.28 -23.00
C ARG A 3 63.41 6.29 -21.97
N LEU A 4 64.03 7.49 -21.88
CA LEU A 4 63.56 8.56 -20.99
C LEU A 4 62.27 9.21 -21.49
N LEU A 5 62.11 9.37 -22.80
CA LEU A 5 60.89 9.93 -23.41
C LEU A 5 59.67 9.01 -23.26
N ALA A 6 59.87 7.68 -23.31
CA ALA A 6 58.81 6.72 -23.14
C ALA A 6 58.24 6.73 -21.70
N LEU A 7 59.06 6.94 -20.67
CA LEU A 7 58.64 7.04 -19.28
C LEU A 7 57.85 8.32 -18.99
N ILE A 8 58.20 9.43 -19.64
CA ILE A 8 57.48 10.70 -19.48
C ILE A 8 56.10 10.60 -20.13
N ALA A 9 55.97 9.95 -21.29
CA ALA A 9 54.70 9.76 -21.98
C ALA A 9 53.71 8.88 -21.17
N THR A 10 54.22 7.83 -20.51
CA THR A 10 53.37 6.95 -19.64
C THR A 10 52.91 7.67 -18.37
N ALA A 11 53.75 8.49 -17.75
CA ALA A 11 53.39 9.30 -16.58
C ALA A 11 52.33 10.34 -16.89
N GLN A 12 52.36 10.96 -18.07
CA GLN A 12 51.35 11.92 -18.51
C GLN A 12 50.02 11.22 -18.85
N ALA A 13 50.05 10.02 -19.42
CA ALA A 13 48.83 9.25 -19.70
C ALA A 13 48.10 8.81 -18.42
N ILE A 14 48.85 8.51 -17.36
CA ILE A 14 48.28 8.18 -16.03
C ILE A 14 47.69 9.42 -15.38
N ARG A 15 48.32 10.59 -15.48
CA ARG A 15 47.76 11.85 -14.96
C ARG A 15 46.51 12.30 -15.69
N LEU A 16 46.43 12.12 -17.01
CA LEU A 16 45.23 12.45 -17.80
C LEU A 16 44.02 11.54 -17.46
N LYS A 17 44.26 10.28 -17.08
CA LYS A 17 43.19 9.40 -16.60
C LYS A 17 42.63 9.82 -15.24
N GLN A 18 43.46 10.45 -14.38
CA GLN A 18 43.01 10.95 -13.07
C GLN A 18 42.31 12.32 -13.15
N LEU A 19 42.48 13.05 -14.23
CA LEU A 19 41.92 14.40 -14.44
C LEU A 19 40.80 14.40 -15.50
N ASN A 20 40.17 13.26 -15.75
CA ASN A 20 39.04 13.26 -16.70
C ASN A 20 37.80 13.87 -16.01
N PRO A 21 37.54 15.19 -16.15
CA PRO A 21 36.38 15.84 -15.55
C PRO A 21 35.07 15.27 -16.09
N LEU A 22 35.13 14.54 -17.21
CA LEU A 22 33.99 13.85 -17.82
C LEU A 22 33.54 12.64 -16.98
N SER A 23 34.40 12.04 -16.14
CA SER A 23 33.96 11.01 -15.21
C SER A 23 33.02 11.53 -14.12
N TYR A 24 33.02 12.86 -13.89
CA TYR A 24 32.08 13.50 -12.99
C TYR A 24 30.71 13.80 -13.66
N ILE A 25 30.71 13.91 -14.99
CA ILE A 25 29.51 14.17 -15.81
C ILE A 25 28.74 12.88 -16.11
N TRP A 26 29.43 11.73 -16.12
CA TRP A 26 28.84 10.41 -16.32
C TRP A 26 28.58 9.67 -14.98
N ARG A 27 28.21 10.38 -13.90
CA ARG A 27 27.47 9.73 -12.85
C ARG A 27 26.21 9.18 -13.49
N GLU A 28 26.13 7.86 -13.62
CA GLU A 28 24.89 7.23 -14.09
C GLU A 28 23.75 7.86 -13.34
N GLU A 29 22.84 8.50 -14.07
CA GLU A 29 21.66 9.10 -13.46
C GLU A 29 20.97 8.04 -12.61
N PRO A 30 20.49 8.39 -11.42
CA PRO A 30 19.78 7.44 -10.59
C PRO A 30 18.66 6.77 -11.40
N TYR A 31 18.73 5.45 -11.51
CA TYR A 31 17.75 4.67 -12.29
C TYR A 31 16.59 4.15 -11.45
N LEU A 32 16.72 4.24 -10.13
CA LEU A 32 15.68 3.90 -9.18
C LEU A 32 14.93 5.16 -8.78
N ILE A 33 13.62 5.14 -8.91
CA ILE A 33 12.75 6.28 -8.61
C ILE A 33 11.67 5.84 -7.62
N GLU A 34 11.45 6.64 -6.60
CA GLU A 34 10.31 6.60 -5.70
C GLU A 34 9.40 7.81 -5.96
N PHE A 35 8.16 7.56 -6.27
CA PHE A 35 7.10 8.56 -6.18
C PHE A 35 6.44 8.43 -4.82
N HIS A 36 6.46 9.50 -4.05
CA HIS A 36 5.94 9.52 -2.68
C HIS A 36 5.04 10.74 -2.45
N ALA A 37 4.36 10.76 -1.33
CA ALA A 37 3.69 11.94 -0.81
C ALA A 37 4.27 12.27 0.56
N ALA A 38 4.63 13.52 0.77
CA ALA A 38 5.18 13.97 2.05
C ALA A 38 4.15 13.79 3.17
N GLY A 39 4.52 13.11 4.26
CA GLY A 39 3.65 12.83 5.40
C GLY A 39 2.66 11.67 5.22
N ALA A 40 2.79 10.90 4.14
CA ALA A 40 2.05 9.65 4.00
C ALA A 40 2.76 8.52 4.78
N ASP A 41 2.08 7.93 5.76
CA ASP A 41 2.64 6.92 6.67
C ASP A 41 3.32 5.77 5.93
N GLN A 42 2.69 5.26 4.86
CA GLN A 42 3.24 4.17 4.06
C GLN A 42 4.55 4.54 3.35
N CYS A 43 4.72 5.81 2.95
CA CYS A 43 5.99 6.29 2.37
C CYS A 43 7.06 6.40 3.47
N ASP A 44 6.67 6.85 4.65
CA ASP A 44 7.59 6.97 5.79
C ASP A 44 8.07 5.61 6.30
N GLU A 45 7.19 4.60 6.32
CA GLU A 45 7.52 3.22 6.67
C GLU A 45 8.59 2.60 5.73
N MET A 46 8.69 3.08 4.49
CA MET A 46 9.67 2.56 3.51
C MET A 46 11.08 3.15 3.64
N LYS A 47 11.26 4.24 4.38
CA LYS A 47 12.57 4.91 4.53
C LYS A 47 13.70 3.97 4.97
N PRO A 48 13.53 3.09 5.98
CA PRO A 48 14.58 2.15 6.39
C PRO A 48 14.95 1.16 5.27
N ALA A 49 13.96 0.57 4.59
CA ALA A 49 14.16 -0.38 3.50
C ALA A 49 14.89 0.27 2.31
N MET A 50 14.51 1.49 1.95
CA MET A 50 15.21 2.26 0.91
C MET A 50 16.66 2.54 1.27
N SER A 51 16.92 2.97 2.50
CA SER A 51 18.29 3.22 2.97
C SER A 51 19.16 1.94 2.93
N ALA A 52 18.58 0.78 3.26
CA ALA A 52 19.27 -0.51 3.15
C ALA A 52 19.62 -0.84 1.69
N VAL A 53 18.68 -0.62 0.75
CA VAL A 53 18.91 -0.82 -0.70
C VAL A 53 19.99 0.12 -1.22
N GLU A 54 19.94 1.42 -0.89
CA GLU A 54 20.93 2.41 -1.31
C GLU A 54 22.34 2.05 -0.84
N LYS A 55 22.47 1.61 0.42
CA LYS A 55 23.76 1.17 1.00
C LYS A 55 24.27 -0.11 0.35
N SER A 56 23.42 -1.13 0.18
CA SER A 56 23.81 -2.42 -0.37
C SER A 56 24.23 -2.35 -1.82
N LEU A 57 23.58 -1.52 -2.62
CA LEU A 57 23.83 -1.40 -4.06
C LEU A 57 24.73 -0.22 -4.41
N ASN A 58 25.19 0.53 -3.41
CA ASN A 58 25.94 1.78 -3.61
C ASN A 58 25.29 2.68 -4.68
N THR A 59 23.97 2.79 -4.62
CA THR A 59 23.15 3.56 -5.57
C THR A 59 22.25 4.53 -4.80
N ARG A 60 21.58 5.41 -5.52
CA ARG A 60 20.64 6.38 -4.96
C ARG A 60 19.26 6.15 -5.51
N ILE A 61 18.24 6.21 -4.65
CA ILE A 61 16.83 6.25 -5.05
C ILE A 61 16.43 7.71 -5.18
N LEU A 62 16.01 8.11 -6.38
CA LEU A 62 15.51 9.45 -6.64
C LEU A 62 14.09 9.56 -6.10
N LYS A 63 13.83 10.54 -5.24
CA LYS A 63 12.54 10.75 -4.59
C LYS A 63 11.81 11.90 -5.23
N TRP A 64 10.57 11.66 -5.68
CA TRP A 64 9.70 12.65 -6.29
C TRP A 64 8.40 12.77 -5.51
N ASP A 65 8.15 13.94 -4.94
CA ASP A 65 6.94 14.23 -4.21
C ASP A 65 5.81 14.62 -5.18
N VAL A 66 4.84 13.74 -5.34
CA VAL A 66 3.72 13.91 -6.28
C VAL A 66 2.68 14.94 -5.80
N TRP A 67 2.72 15.34 -4.54
CA TRP A 67 1.81 16.37 -4.03
C TRP A 67 2.34 17.77 -4.32
N SER A 68 3.64 17.96 -4.30
CA SER A 68 4.28 19.25 -4.56
C SER A 68 4.67 19.44 -6.02
N ASP A 69 4.86 18.36 -6.79
CA ASP A 69 5.26 18.39 -8.20
C ASP A 69 4.22 17.76 -9.13
N PRO A 70 3.41 18.57 -9.84
CA PRO A 70 2.44 18.09 -10.81
C PRO A 70 3.05 17.33 -12.00
N ALA A 71 4.32 17.61 -12.36
CA ALA A 71 5.01 16.89 -13.43
C ALA A 71 5.37 15.47 -12.98
N ALA A 72 5.85 15.32 -11.74
CA ALA A 72 6.09 14.03 -11.12
C ALA A 72 4.80 13.19 -11.04
N TYR A 73 3.68 13.81 -10.67
CA TYR A 73 2.38 13.14 -10.63
C TYR A 73 1.93 12.63 -12.01
N LYS A 74 2.04 13.46 -13.04
CA LYS A 74 1.69 13.06 -14.42
C LYS A 74 2.58 11.93 -14.93
N LEU A 75 3.88 11.98 -14.63
CA LEU A 75 4.80 10.92 -15.01
C LEU A 75 4.47 9.61 -14.29
N MET A 76 4.20 9.66 -12.97
CA MET A 76 3.77 8.49 -12.21
C MET A 76 2.51 7.87 -12.84
N GLN A 77 1.49 8.66 -13.13
CA GLN A 77 0.26 8.19 -13.78
C GLN A 77 0.53 7.54 -15.14
N PHE A 78 1.46 8.08 -15.92
CA PHE A 78 1.86 7.51 -17.21
C PHE A 78 2.53 6.14 -17.04
N LEU A 79 3.45 6.01 -16.09
CA LEU A 79 4.17 4.77 -15.78
C LEU A 79 3.27 3.69 -15.15
N ASP A 80 2.26 4.13 -14.39
CA ASP A 80 1.30 3.26 -13.71
C ASP A 80 0.23 2.68 -14.64
N LYS A 81 0.07 3.20 -15.86
CA LYS A 81 -0.92 2.69 -16.81
C LYS A 81 -0.57 1.30 -17.29
N GLY A 82 -1.56 0.41 -17.22
CA GLY A 82 -1.54 -0.89 -17.86
C GLY A 82 -1.88 -0.82 -19.36
N PRO A 83 -1.72 -1.92 -20.08
CA PRO A 83 -2.08 -2.01 -21.49
C PRO A 83 -3.59 -1.81 -21.75
N ASP A 84 -4.42 -2.06 -20.75
CA ASP A 84 -5.86 -1.82 -20.73
C ASP A 84 -6.25 -0.39 -20.34
N GLY A 85 -5.26 0.50 -20.15
CA GLY A 85 -5.45 1.89 -19.72
C GLY A 85 -5.77 2.06 -18.23
N ARG A 86 -5.92 0.97 -17.47
CA ARG A 86 -6.14 1.02 -16.02
C ARG A 86 -4.83 1.20 -15.27
N SER A 87 -4.93 1.77 -14.07
CA SER A 87 -3.80 1.86 -13.14
C SER A 87 -3.42 0.46 -12.64
N LYS A 88 -2.13 0.15 -12.62
CA LYS A 88 -1.58 -1.10 -12.10
C LYS A 88 -1.50 -1.07 -10.57
N CYS A 89 -1.11 0.08 -10.01
CA CYS A 89 -0.89 0.29 -8.60
C CYS A 89 -1.99 1.14 -7.94
N GLY A 90 -2.29 2.28 -8.53
CA GLY A 90 -3.32 3.20 -8.05
C GLY A 90 -3.01 3.89 -6.73
N GLY A 91 -1.76 3.81 -6.20
CA GLY A 91 -1.41 4.36 -4.90
C GLY A 91 0.08 4.63 -4.71
N LEU A 92 0.41 5.08 -3.49
CA LEU A 92 1.76 5.44 -3.05
C LEU A 92 2.18 4.57 -1.86
N PRO A 93 3.52 4.39 -1.64
CA PRO A 93 4.61 4.76 -2.54
C PRO A 93 4.59 3.95 -3.84
N PHE A 94 5.10 4.54 -4.92
CA PHE A 94 5.22 3.88 -6.21
C PHE A 94 6.70 3.87 -6.64
N PHE A 95 7.27 2.69 -6.82
CA PHE A 95 8.68 2.52 -7.17
C PHE A 95 8.81 2.13 -8.64
N TYR A 96 9.71 2.79 -9.35
CA TYR A 96 9.99 2.54 -10.76
C TYR A 96 11.48 2.37 -11.02
N ASN A 97 11.86 1.27 -11.66
CA ASN A 97 13.23 1.01 -12.08
C ASN A 97 13.37 1.33 -13.58
N ARG A 98 14.05 2.42 -13.91
CA ARG A 98 14.24 2.88 -15.31
C ARG A 98 15.00 1.89 -16.19
N LYS A 99 15.92 1.09 -15.63
CA LYS A 99 16.72 0.11 -16.40
C LYS A 99 15.88 -1.09 -16.82
N THR A 100 14.94 -1.52 -16.01
CA THR A 100 14.16 -2.74 -16.24
C THR A 100 12.70 -2.49 -16.62
N GLY A 101 12.20 -1.27 -16.43
CA GLY A 101 10.78 -0.94 -16.58
C GLY A 101 9.87 -1.55 -15.50
N LYS A 102 10.45 -2.20 -14.49
CA LYS A 102 9.71 -2.89 -13.44
C LYS A 102 9.25 -1.93 -12.35
N ILE A 103 8.11 -2.25 -11.75
CA ILE A 103 7.45 -1.43 -10.71
C ILE A 103 7.19 -2.25 -9.45
N VAL A 104 7.12 -1.55 -8.30
CA VAL A 104 6.59 -2.04 -7.03
C VAL A 104 5.59 -1.03 -6.50
N CYS A 105 4.46 -1.53 -6.01
CA CYS A 105 3.31 -0.76 -5.56
C CYS A 105 3.15 -0.83 -4.04
N GLY A 106 3.01 0.33 -3.41
CA GLY A 106 2.76 0.42 -1.99
C GLY A 106 3.96 0.06 -1.12
N ALA A 107 3.72 0.03 0.19
CA ALA A 107 4.72 -0.43 1.14
C ALA A 107 5.05 -1.91 0.90
N THR A 108 6.33 -2.26 0.95
CA THR A 108 6.81 -3.61 0.66
C THR A 108 7.94 -4.03 1.60
N THR A 109 8.34 -5.31 1.54
CA THR A 109 9.47 -5.79 2.33
C THR A 109 10.80 -5.33 1.76
N GLU A 110 11.82 -5.16 2.61
CA GLU A 110 13.19 -4.82 2.19
C GLU A 110 13.71 -5.79 1.12
N LYS A 111 13.50 -7.10 1.31
CA LYS A 111 13.91 -8.13 0.35
C LYS A 111 13.27 -7.95 -1.02
N ASN A 112 11.97 -7.63 -1.05
CA ASN A 112 11.25 -7.41 -2.31
C ASN A 112 11.76 -6.15 -3.02
N LEU A 113 11.99 -5.08 -2.27
CA LEU A 113 12.54 -3.83 -2.79
C LEU A 113 13.98 -4.02 -3.31
N MET A 114 14.80 -4.82 -2.62
CA MET A 114 16.15 -5.17 -3.06
C MET A 114 16.13 -5.94 -4.39
N ASN A 115 15.28 -6.95 -4.50
CA ASN A 115 15.12 -7.72 -5.73
C ASN A 115 14.67 -6.84 -6.90
N TRP A 116 13.70 -5.95 -6.66
CA TRP A 116 13.26 -4.97 -7.66
C TRP A 116 14.41 -4.06 -8.10
N ALA A 117 15.17 -3.52 -7.18
CA ALA A 117 16.28 -2.62 -7.49
C ALA A 117 17.36 -3.30 -8.35
N GLN A 118 17.63 -4.58 -8.12
CA GLN A 118 18.55 -5.41 -8.89
C GLN A 118 17.96 -5.94 -10.21
N GLY A 119 16.67 -5.71 -10.46
CA GLY A 119 15.98 -6.25 -11.64
C GLY A 119 15.67 -7.75 -11.56
N LEU A 120 15.80 -8.36 -10.37
CA LEU A 120 15.50 -9.77 -10.11
C LEU A 120 13.98 -10.01 -10.05
N LYS A 121 13.59 -11.27 -9.83
CA LYS A 121 12.16 -11.62 -9.61
C LYS A 121 11.69 -11.02 -8.29
N HIS A 122 10.59 -10.28 -8.36
CA HIS A 122 9.95 -9.63 -7.22
C HIS A 122 8.44 -9.60 -7.43
N GLU A 123 7.71 -9.35 -6.36
CA GLU A 123 6.26 -9.16 -6.41
C GLU A 123 5.94 -7.67 -6.60
N MET A 124 5.00 -7.38 -7.50
CA MET A 124 4.57 -6.01 -7.75
C MET A 124 3.82 -5.42 -6.55
N VAL A 125 3.01 -6.23 -5.87
CA VAL A 125 2.28 -5.87 -4.65
C VAL A 125 2.60 -6.91 -3.59
N LEU A 126 3.37 -6.52 -2.58
CA LEU A 126 3.73 -7.37 -1.45
C LEU A 126 3.76 -6.52 -0.18
N SER A 127 2.64 -6.46 0.52
CA SER A 127 2.57 -5.71 1.78
C SER A 127 3.49 -6.33 2.84
N PRO A 128 4.22 -5.51 3.62
CA PRO A 128 4.98 -5.99 4.75
C PRO A 128 4.02 -6.60 5.80
N PRO A 129 4.50 -7.54 6.61
CA PRO A 129 3.68 -8.07 7.69
C PRO A 129 3.30 -6.94 8.66
N PRO A 130 2.04 -6.88 9.13
CA PRO A 130 1.59 -5.81 10.01
C PRO A 130 2.44 -5.77 11.28
N SER A 131 2.82 -4.58 11.71
CA SER A 131 3.57 -4.36 12.94
C SER A 131 2.80 -4.87 14.17
N ALA A 132 3.50 -5.08 15.29
CA ALA A 132 2.84 -5.49 16.53
C ALA A 132 1.78 -4.48 16.99
N GLU A 133 2.01 -3.21 16.74
CA GLU A 133 1.07 -2.13 17.08
C GLU A 133 -0.14 -2.13 16.14
N GLN A 134 0.06 -2.26 14.83
CA GLN A 134 -1.02 -2.41 13.85
C GLN A 134 -1.89 -3.63 14.16
N LYS A 135 -1.29 -4.77 14.54
CA LYS A 135 -2.04 -5.95 14.99
C LYS A 135 -2.90 -5.66 16.22
N ARG A 136 -2.36 -4.93 17.22
CA ARG A 136 -3.11 -4.54 18.42
C ARG A 136 -4.27 -3.61 18.09
N VAL A 137 -4.05 -2.61 17.23
CA VAL A 137 -5.11 -1.70 16.78
C VAL A 137 -6.19 -2.46 16.04
N GLN A 138 -5.82 -3.32 15.11
CA GLN A 138 -6.77 -4.14 14.35
C GLN A 138 -7.59 -5.06 15.27
N GLN A 139 -6.96 -5.68 16.26
CA GLN A 139 -7.68 -6.50 17.27
C GLN A 139 -8.67 -5.68 18.10
N ARG A 140 -8.32 -4.44 18.46
CA ARG A 140 -9.25 -3.53 19.18
C ARG A 140 -10.45 -3.15 18.32
N VAL A 141 -10.21 -2.81 17.05
CA VAL A 141 -11.27 -2.43 16.09
C VAL A 141 -12.22 -3.60 15.85
N THR A 142 -11.69 -4.78 15.50
CA THR A 142 -12.50 -5.97 15.27
C THR A 142 -13.26 -6.41 16.51
N GLY A 143 -12.65 -6.32 17.72
CA GLY A 143 -13.32 -6.60 18.98
C GLY A 143 -14.46 -5.63 19.29
N ARG A 144 -14.31 -4.34 18.94
CA ARG A 144 -15.36 -3.33 19.09
C ARG A 144 -16.52 -3.57 18.10
N GLU A 145 -16.20 -3.83 16.84
CA GLU A 145 -17.18 -4.14 15.82
C GLU A 145 -17.98 -5.39 16.14
N ALA A 146 -17.31 -6.47 16.60
CA ALA A 146 -17.97 -7.70 17.04
C ALA A 146 -18.94 -7.45 18.19
N ARG A 147 -18.60 -6.58 19.17
CA ARG A 147 -19.51 -6.22 20.26
C ARG A 147 -20.72 -5.44 19.76
N ILE A 148 -20.52 -4.48 18.87
CA ILE A 148 -21.61 -3.69 18.27
C ILE A 148 -22.56 -4.61 17.47
N ALA A 149 -21.99 -5.51 16.67
CA ALA A 149 -22.76 -6.47 15.89
C ALA A 149 -23.61 -7.40 16.79
N ARG A 150 -23.03 -7.91 17.88
CA ARG A 150 -23.77 -8.73 18.87
C ARG A 150 -24.93 -7.94 19.50
N GLN A 151 -24.67 -6.72 19.94
CA GLN A 151 -25.73 -5.89 20.53
C GLN A 151 -26.85 -5.58 19.53
N ALA A 152 -26.50 -5.30 18.27
CA ALA A 152 -27.50 -5.08 17.23
C ALA A 152 -28.33 -6.33 16.95
N PHE A 153 -27.69 -7.50 16.93
CA PHE A 153 -28.38 -8.79 16.78
C PHE A 153 -29.36 -9.07 17.92
N GLU A 154 -28.93 -8.88 19.17
CA GLU A 154 -29.78 -9.07 20.35
C GLU A 154 -31.00 -8.12 20.37
N ARG A 155 -30.79 -6.86 20.00
CA ARG A 155 -31.91 -5.89 19.83
C ARG A 155 -32.90 -6.35 18.77
N LYS A 156 -32.40 -6.79 17.62
CA LYS A 156 -33.25 -7.28 16.52
C LYS A 156 -34.03 -8.51 16.94
N LYS A 157 -33.40 -9.45 17.65
CA LYS A 157 -34.05 -10.66 18.18
C LYS A 157 -35.20 -10.33 19.13
N LYS A 158 -34.97 -9.44 20.12
CA LYS A 158 -36.01 -8.96 21.03
C LYS A 158 -37.18 -8.31 20.30
N LEU A 159 -36.89 -7.49 19.29
CA LEU A 159 -37.94 -6.84 18.49
C LEU A 159 -38.81 -7.85 17.73
N VAL A 160 -38.20 -8.88 17.18
CA VAL A 160 -38.92 -9.97 16.48
C VAL A 160 -39.79 -10.77 17.47
N GLU A 161 -39.26 -11.08 18.65
CA GLU A 161 -40.03 -11.77 19.71
C GLU A 161 -41.22 -10.95 20.17
N GLU A 162 -41.06 -9.64 20.38
CA GLU A 162 -42.17 -8.73 20.73
C GLU A 162 -43.21 -8.66 19.63
N MET A 163 -42.81 -8.59 18.37
CA MET A 163 -43.74 -8.58 17.24
C MET A 163 -44.51 -9.89 17.14
N GLN A 164 -43.87 -11.02 17.36
CA GLN A 164 -44.54 -12.33 17.38
C GLN A 164 -45.48 -12.46 18.53
N ALA A 165 -45.11 -12.01 19.73
CA ALA A 165 -46.01 -11.97 20.89
C ALA A 165 -47.27 -11.10 20.65
N LYS A 166 -47.06 -9.90 20.10
CA LYS A 166 -48.19 -9.03 19.72
C LYS A 166 -49.10 -9.64 18.64
N LYS A 167 -48.53 -10.33 17.65
CA LYS A 167 -49.29 -11.04 16.62
C LYS A 167 -50.11 -12.20 17.21
N LYS A 168 -49.51 -12.97 18.15
CA LYS A 168 -50.21 -14.05 18.86
C LYS A 168 -51.34 -13.52 19.74
N ALA A 169 -51.15 -12.42 20.45
CA ALA A 169 -52.19 -11.77 21.25
C ALA A 169 -53.36 -11.24 20.42
N ARG A 170 -53.09 -10.71 19.19
CA ARG A 170 -54.15 -10.24 18.28
C ARG A 170 -54.89 -11.35 17.55
N GLY A 171 -54.28 -12.56 17.42
CA GLY A 171 -54.86 -13.71 16.73
C GLY A 171 -55.58 -14.68 17.65
N ALA A 172 -55.67 -14.41 18.96
CA ALA A 172 -56.50 -15.20 19.84
C ALA A 172 -57.97 -14.98 19.48
N PRO A 173 -58.75 -16.03 19.09
CA PRO A 173 -60.17 -15.87 18.78
C PRO A 173 -60.88 -15.37 20.04
N ALA A 174 -61.73 -14.32 19.87
CA ALA A 174 -62.63 -13.88 20.94
C ALA A 174 -63.45 -15.08 21.42
N ALA A 175 -63.39 -15.34 22.73
CA ALA A 175 -64.18 -16.41 23.33
C ALA A 175 -65.66 -16.23 22.92
N PRO A 176 -66.34 -17.29 22.49
CA PRO A 176 -67.75 -17.18 22.11
C PRO A 176 -68.54 -16.65 23.30
N SER A 177 -69.18 -15.50 23.09
CA SER A 177 -70.16 -14.88 24.04
C SER A 177 -71.20 -15.93 24.36
N ALA A 178 -71.28 -16.35 25.67
CA ALA A 178 -72.30 -17.25 26.14
C ALA A 178 -73.70 -16.65 25.83
N ALA A 179 -74.41 -17.30 24.91
CA ALA A 179 -75.81 -16.98 24.62
C ALA A 179 -76.66 -17.12 25.87
N ALA A 180 -77.34 -16.06 26.27
CA ALA A 180 -78.29 -16.09 27.37
C ALA A 180 -79.41 -17.09 27.06
N PRO A 181 -79.91 -17.86 28.04
CA PRO A 181 -81.00 -18.77 27.82
C PRO A 181 -82.28 -17.95 27.59
N GLN A 182 -82.94 -18.13 26.44
CA GLN A 182 -84.30 -17.64 26.18
C GLN A 182 -85.21 -18.48 27.07
N ALA A 183 -85.85 -17.79 28.04
CA ALA A 183 -86.94 -18.33 28.80
C ALA A 183 -88.18 -18.53 27.91
N ALA A 184 -88.64 -19.78 27.77
CA ALA A 184 -89.91 -20.09 27.18
C ALA A 184 -91.01 -19.69 28.16
N ALA A 185 -91.97 -18.91 27.77
CA ALA A 185 -93.27 -18.75 28.40
C ALA A 185 -94.35 -19.04 27.36
N GLN A 186 -95.09 -20.12 27.63
CA GLN A 186 -96.43 -20.52 27.23
C GLN A 186 -96.91 -20.24 25.84
#